data_fbe0d1482e38049bff29b1a469c9b947
#
_entry.id   fbe0d1482e38049bff29b1a469c9b947
#
_cell.length_a   1.000
_cell.length_b   1.000
_cell.length_c   1.000
_cell.angle_alpha   90.00
_cell.angle_beta   90.00
_cell.angle_gamma   90.00
#
_symmetry.space_group_name_H-M   'P 1'
#
loop_
_entity.id
_entity.type
_entity.pdbx_description
1 polymer ?
#
loop_
_entity_poly.entity_id
_entity_poly.type
_entity_poly.pdbx_seq_one_letter_code
_entity_poly.pdbx_strand_id
1 'polypeptide(L)'
;MINKERKKEYNKEWYQKNRERIIQRQAAYYQRTREDQLKMRKKYYQNNREKIIEDTKKWRKNNEEKYKNGIIKYLSTERGYFRTLWETIKRSNNHNSFKDFDDFFDHWLEQKKIYGMKCPGTGVEMTTKKFYNKKGEFKRCDTNISKDRILNSMGYSRQNLIFTCWKYNNAKCSITPKMAKAFLKIVKERYGTDNIE
;
A
#
# COMPACT_ATOMS: atom_id res chain seq x y z
N MET A 1 43.11 27.23 25.72
CA MET A 1 41.68 26.96 25.34
C MET A 1 41.65 26.19 24.02
N ILE A 2 41.12 24.97 24.02
CA ILE A 2 41.00 24.19 22.79
C ILE A 2 39.93 24.89 21.92
N ASN A 3 40.32 25.30 20.71
CA ASN A 3 39.43 25.95 19.77
C ASN A 3 38.22 25.02 19.48
N LYS A 4 36.97 25.55 19.61
CA LYS A 4 35.73 24.81 19.42
C LYS A 4 35.66 24.10 18.06
N GLU A 5 36.27 24.66 17.04
CA GLU A 5 36.32 24.10 15.67
C GLU A 5 37.21 22.84 15.62
N ARG A 6 38.39 22.89 16.21
CA ARG A 6 39.32 21.76 16.30
C ARG A 6 38.71 20.57 17.07
N LYS A 7 37.89 20.86 18.10
CA LYS A 7 37.14 19.82 18.83
C LYS A 7 36.04 19.21 17.97
N LYS A 8 35.35 20.00 17.11
CA LYS A 8 34.35 19.48 16.17
C LYS A 8 34.96 18.56 15.12
N GLU A 9 36.08 18.96 14.52
CA GLU A 9 36.81 18.16 13.54
C GLU A 9 37.29 16.85 14.14
N TYR A 10 37.95 16.89 15.27
CA TYR A 10 38.38 15.68 16.01
C TYR A 10 37.20 14.74 16.29
N ASN A 11 36.07 15.25 16.77
CA ASN A 11 34.88 14.43 17.05
C ASN A 11 34.32 13.83 15.77
N LYS A 12 34.32 14.54 14.65
CA LYS A 12 33.86 14.06 13.34
C LYS A 12 34.75 12.92 12.82
N GLU A 13 36.07 13.09 12.87
CA GLU A 13 37.02 12.07 12.45
C GLU A 13 36.94 10.83 13.36
N TRP A 14 36.89 11.03 14.67
CA TRP A 14 36.72 9.94 15.63
C TRP A 14 35.42 9.17 15.37
N TYR A 15 34.30 9.85 15.12
CA TYR A 15 33.02 9.22 14.80
C TYR A 15 33.10 8.43 13.51
N GLN A 16 33.67 8.99 12.45
CA GLN A 16 33.83 8.28 11.18
C GLN A 16 34.65 7.00 11.36
N LYS A 17 35.79 7.11 12.08
CA LYS A 17 36.69 5.97 12.35
C LYS A 17 36.04 4.88 13.21
N ASN A 18 35.10 5.24 14.08
CA ASN A 18 34.45 4.30 15.01
C ASN A 18 33.01 3.96 14.64
N ARG A 19 32.52 4.45 13.50
CA ARG A 19 31.09 4.36 13.11
C ARG A 19 30.55 2.94 13.15
N GLU A 20 31.23 2.00 12.52
CA GLU A 20 30.78 0.60 12.46
C GLU A 20 30.70 -0.04 13.84
N ARG A 21 31.72 0.17 14.67
CA ARG A 21 31.73 -0.33 16.06
C ARG A 21 30.59 0.25 16.88
N ILE A 22 30.28 1.53 16.71
CA ILE A 22 29.17 2.20 17.39
C ILE A 22 27.83 1.60 16.93
N ILE A 23 27.62 1.43 15.62
CA ILE A 23 26.40 0.84 15.05
C ILE A 23 26.19 -0.59 15.56
N GLN A 24 27.22 -1.42 15.54
CA GLN A 24 27.15 -2.80 16.04
C GLN A 24 26.81 -2.85 17.53
N ARG A 25 27.48 -2.01 18.34
CA ARG A 25 27.20 -1.92 19.78
C ARG A 25 25.76 -1.45 20.06
N GLN A 26 25.28 -0.46 19.32
CA GLN A 26 23.90 0.03 19.43
C GLN A 26 22.88 -1.04 19.02
N ALA A 27 23.14 -1.76 17.94
CA ALA A 27 22.28 -2.84 17.47
C ALA A 27 22.20 -3.98 18.51
N ALA A 28 23.33 -4.40 19.05
CA ALA A 28 23.39 -5.42 20.11
C ALA A 28 22.64 -4.97 21.38
N TYR A 29 22.85 -3.73 21.80
CA TYR A 29 22.13 -3.15 22.93
C TYR A 29 20.61 -3.12 22.67
N TYR A 30 20.20 -2.67 21.50
CA TYR A 30 18.77 -2.62 21.12
C TYR A 30 18.15 -4.02 21.11
N GLN A 31 18.81 -5.01 20.53
CA GLN A 31 18.30 -6.40 20.52
C GLN A 31 18.13 -6.94 21.95
N ARG A 32 19.10 -6.71 22.83
CA ARG A 32 19.05 -7.16 24.22
C ARG A 32 17.93 -6.49 25.03
N THR A 33 17.67 -5.21 24.78
CA THR A 33 16.73 -4.42 25.59
C THR A 33 15.36 -4.24 24.93
N ARG A 34 15.17 -4.77 23.71
CA ARG A 34 13.96 -4.55 22.88
C ARG A 34 12.65 -4.89 23.59
N GLU A 35 12.60 -6.05 24.21
CA GLU A 35 11.38 -6.51 24.89
C GLU A 35 11.00 -5.61 26.06
N ASP A 36 11.98 -5.24 26.87
CA ASP A 36 11.75 -4.39 28.03
C ASP A 36 11.35 -2.98 27.61
N GLN A 37 12.00 -2.44 26.56
CA GLN A 37 11.59 -1.16 25.99
C GLN A 37 10.15 -1.20 25.44
N LEU A 38 9.74 -2.29 24.78
CA LEU A 38 8.37 -2.45 24.29
C LEU A 38 7.37 -2.54 25.47
N LYS A 39 7.70 -3.28 26.53
CA LYS A 39 6.88 -3.35 27.74
C LYS A 39 6.72 -1.98 28.40
N MET A 40 7.83 -1.25 28.55
CA MET A 40 7.80 0.11 29.11
C MET A 40 6.98 1.08 28.27
N ARG A 41 7.13 1.06 26.92
CA ARG A 41 6.34 1.89 26.00
C ARG A 41 4.85 1.57 26.08
N LYS A 42 4.50 0.27 26.14
CA LYS A 42 3.11 -0.18 26.30
C LYS A 42 2.51 0.33 27.62
N LYS A 43 3.23 0.19 28.73
CA LYS A 43 2.82 0.67 30.05
C LYS A 43 2.66 2.19 30.06
N TYR A 44 3.64 2.93 29.48
CA TYR A 44 3.56 4.39 29.36
C TYR A 44 2.34 4.82 28.56
N TYR A 45 2.08 4.18 27.40
CA TYR A 45 0.91 4.48 26.57
C TYR A 45 -0.40 4.20 27.32
N GLN A 46 -0.49 3.08 28.04
CA GLN A 46 -1.69 2.74 28.82
C GLN A 46 -1.97 3.79 29.89
N ASN A 47 -0.95 4.22 30.61
CA ASN A 47 -1.07 5.20 31.70
C ASN A 47 -1.36 6.63 31.20
N ASN A 48 -0.97 6.97 29.98
CA ASN A 48 -1.08 8.33 29.45
C ASN A 48 -2.04 8.39 28.23
N ARG A 49 -2.82 7.36 27.98
CA ARG A 49 -3.62 7.21 26.76
C ARG A 49 -4.53 8.41 26.48
N GLU A 50 -5.26 8.87 27.47
CA GLU A 50 -6.21 9.97 27.31
C GLU A 50 -5.49 11.29 26.98
N LYS A 51 -4.42 11.58 27.71
CA LYS A 51 -3.58 12.75 27.43
C LYS A 51 -2.98 12.73 26.03
N ILE A 52 -2.44 11.58 25.61
CA ILE A 52 -1.84 11.41 24.27
C ILE A 52 -2.92 11.64 23.17
N ILE A 53 -4.13 11.12 23.37
CA ILE A 53 -5.25 11.32 22.44
C ILE A 53 -5.63 12.79 22.37
N GLU A 54 -5.74 13.47 23.52
CA GLU A 54 -6.10 14.89 23.58
C GLU A 54 -5.02 15.76 22.92
N ASP A 55 -3.76 15.57 23.27
CA ASP A 55 -2.62 16.28 22.69
C ASP A 55 -2.55 16.06 21.17
N THR A 56 -2.81 14.84 20.70
CA THR A 56 -2.88 14.53 19.27
C THR A 56 -4.04 15.27 18.58
N LYS A 57 -5.21 15.36 19.21
CA LYS A 57 -6.35 16.12 18.67
C LYS A 57 -6.04 17.62 18.60
N LYS A 58 -5.45 18.17 19.65
CA LYS A 58 -5.01 19.58 19.71
C LYS A 58 -3.98 19.87 18.61
N TRP A 59 -2.98 19.01 18.48
CA TRP A 59 -1.96 19.16 17.45
C TRP A 59 -2.57 19.13 16.04
N ARG A 60 -3.47 18.19 15.74
CA ARG A 60 -4.14 18.10 14.43
C ARG A 60 -4.96 19.34 14.12
N LYS A 61 -5.68 19.89 15.12
CA LYS A 61 -6.44 21.12 14.97
C LYS A 61 -5.54 22.31 14.67
N ASN A 62 -4.42 22.44 15.38
CA ASN A 62 -3.48 23.54 15.22
C ASN A 62 -2.57 23.42 13.98
N ASN A 63 -2.50 22.22 13.37
CA ASN A 63 -1.65 21.91 12.20
C ASN A 63 -2.46 21.24 11.08
N GLU A 64 -3.69 21.68 10.86
CA GLU A 64 -4.64 21.01 9.95
C GLU A 64 -4.09 20.87 8.53
N GLU A 65 -3.51 21.94 7.99
CA GLU A 65 -2.93 21.94 6.65
C GLU A 65 -1.73 20.99 6.55
N LYS A 66 -0.81 21.04 7.50
CA LYS A 66 0.35 20.15 7.57
C LYS A 66 -0.09 18.68 7.67
N TYR A 67 -1.12 18.41 8.47
CA TYR A 67 -1.70 17.08 8.62
C TYR A 67 -2.34 16.59 7.32
N LYS A 68 -3.16 17.43 6.65
CA LYS A 68 -3.77 17.12 5.34
C LYS A 68 -2.69 16.85 4.28
N ASN A 69 -1.67 17.69 4.20
CA ASN A 69 -0.58 17.52 3.24
C ASN A 69 0.20 16.23 3.49
N GLY A 70 0.43 15.86 4.76
CA GLY A 70 1.04 14.58 5.13
C GLY A 70 0.21 13.38 4.65
N ILE A 71 -1.11 13.42 4.83
CA ILE A 71 -2.02 12.37 4.34
C ILE A 71 -2.00 12.30 2.82
N ILE A 72 -2.10 13.44 2.12
CA ILE A 72 -2.08 13.48 0.64
C ILE A 72 -0.78 12.89 0.13
N LYS A 73 0.36 13.28 0.71
CA LYS A 73 1.68 12.73 0.37
C LYS A 73 1.75 11.22 0.57
N TYR A 74 1.24 10.69 1.68
CA TYR A 74 1.19 9.25 1.92
C TYR A 74 0.29 8.53 0.90
N LEU A 75 -0.93 9.04 0.68
CA LEU A 75 -1.90 8.43 -0.23
C LEU A 75 -1.49 8.52 -1.71
N SER A 76 -0.51 9.37 -2.05
CA SER A 76 0.07 9.43 -3.40
C SER A 76 1.15 8.38 -3.64
N THR A 77 1.64 7.72 -2.58
CA THR A 77 2.55 6.58 -2.72
C THR A 77 1.80 5.33 -3.18
N GLU A 78 2.50 4.37 -3.80
CA GLU A 78 1.92 3.08 -4.18
C GLU A 78 1.28 2.38 -2.96
N ARG A 79 2.01 2.27 -1.86
CA ARG A 79 1.51 1.65 -0.62
C ARG A 79 0.27 2.38 -0.06
N GLY A 80 0.26 3.71 -0.10
CA GLY A 80 -0.88 4.52 0.32
C GLY A 80 -2.10 4.35 -0.60
N TYR A 81 -1.89 4.20 -1.90
CA TYR A 81 -2.96 3.86 -2.85
C TYR A 81 -3.60 2.51 -2.49
N PHE A 82 -2.78 1.48 -2.30
CA PHE A 82 -3.27 0.14 -1.91
C PHE A 82 -3.94 0.15 -0.54
N ARG A 83 -3.53 1.01 0.39
CA ARG A 83 -4.24 1.20 1.66
C ARG A 83 -5.68 1.66 1.43
N THR A 84 -5.93 2.53 0.46
CA THR A 84 -7.31 2.93 0.13
C THR A 84 -8.14 1.78 -0.46
N LEU A 85 -7.54 0.92 -1.29
CA LEU A 85 -8.22 -0.27 -1.81
C LEU A 85 -8.55 -1.25 -0.68
N TRP A 86 -7.61 -1.49 0.23
CA TRP A 86 -7.80 -2.33 1.41
C TRP A 86 -8.97 -1.87 2.29
N GLU A 87 -9.04 -0.57 2.60
CA GLU A 87 -10.15 -0.03 3.40
C GLU A 87 -11.51 -0.22 2.72
N THR A 88 -11.56 -0.23 1.38
CA THR A 88 -12.80 -0.54 0.66
C THR A 88 -13.17 -2.02 0.69
N ILE A 89 -12.19 -2.94 0.76
CA ILE A 89 -12.46 -4.37 0.97
C ILE A 89 -13.04 -4.60 2.36
N LYS A 90 -12.45 -4.01 3.39
CA LYS A 90 -12.91 -4.13 4.78
C LYS A 90 -14.35 -3.65 4.99
N ARG A 91 -14.77 -2.64 4.23
CA ARG A 91 -16.13 -2.10 4.29
C ARG A 91 -17.14 -2.86 3.42
N SER A 92 -16.64 -3.74 2.55
CA SER A 92 -17.53 -4.53 1.70
C SER A 92 -18.16 -5.68 2.49
N ASN A 93 -19.38 -6.07 2.12
CA ASN A 93 -20.03 -7.25 2.69
C ASN A 93 -19.45 -8.58 2.16
N ASN A 94 -18.46 -8.52 1.27
CA ASN A 94 -17.81 -9.70 0.76
C ASN A 94 -16.81 -10.25 1.78
N HIS A 95 -16.80 -11.57 1.94
CA HIS A 95 -15.81 -12.24 2.76
C HIS A 95 -14.39 -11.84 2.34
N ASN A 96 -13.53 -11.58 3.33
CA ASN A 96 -12.14 -11.22 3.14
C ASN A 96 -11.26 -12.17 3.96
N SER A 97 -10.43 -12.95 3.29
CA SER A 97 -9.53 -13.93 3.91
C SER A 97 -8.07 -13.46 4.03
N PHE A 98 -7.76 -12.22 3.64
CA PHE A 98 -6.43 -11.65 3.92
C PHE A 98 -6.30 -11.39 5.42
N LYS A 99 -5.16 -11.76 5.98
CA LYS A 99 -4.87 -11.59 7.41
C LYS A 99 -4.86 -10.13 7.84
N ASP A 100 -4.17 -9.30 7.08
CA ASP A 100 -4.01 -7.86 7.34
C ASP A 100 -3.67 -7.11 6.04
N PHE A 101 -3.36 -5.82 6.18
CA PHE A 101 -2.98 -4.98 5.04
C PHE A 101 -1.65 -5.42 4.41
N ASP A 102 -0.72 -5.90 5.18
CA ASP A 102 0.60 -6.30 4.67
C ASP A 102 0.46 -7.55 3.81
N ASP A 103 -0.31 -8.54 4.23
CA ASP A 103 -0.66 -9.72 3.44
C ASP A 103 -1.37 -9.37 2.11
N PHE A 104 -2.29 -8.40 2.13
CA PHE A 104 -2.93 -7.88 0.93
C PHE A 104 -1.96 -7.14 0.00
N PHE A 105 -1.05 -6.35 0.55
CA PHE A 105 -0.07 -5.61 -0.23
C PHE A 105 1.02 -6.51 -0.80
N ASP A 106 1.42 -7.55 -0.06
CA ASP A 106 2.35 -8.58 -0.55
C ASP A 106 1.78 -9.34 -1.75
N HIS A 107 0.47 -9.63 -1.74
CA HIS A 107 -0.20 -10.22 -2.90
C HIS A 107 -0.09 -9.33 -4.15
N TRP A 108 -0.20 -8.01 -4.01
CA TRP A 108 0.09 -7.07 -5.09
C TRP A 108 1.54 -7.12 -5.55
N LEU A 109 2.50 -7.14 -4.63
CA LEU A 109 3.92 -7.20 -4.97
C LEU A 109 4.29 -8.50 -5.71
N GLU A 110 3.67 -9.62 -5.35
CA GLU A 110 3.79 -10.89 -6.06
C GLU A 110 3.27 -10.78 -7.50
N GLN A 111 2.06 -10.23 -7.68
CA GLN A 111 1.51 -9.99 -9.02
C GLN A 111 2.38 -9.03 -9.84
N LYS A 112 2.90 -7.97 -9.21
CA LYS A 112 3.78 -6.99 -9.85
C LYS A 112 5.10 -7.60 -10.32
N LYS A 113 5.63 -8.61 -9.65
CA LYS A 113 6.81 -9.36 -10.12
C LYS A 113 6.55 -10.09 -11.43
N ILE A 114 5.33 -10.56 -11.66
CA ILE A 114 4.94 -11.33 -12.84
C ILE A 114 4.59 -10.42 -14.02
N TYR A 115 3.77 -9.41 -13.78
CA TYR A 115 3.18 -8.57 -14.84
C TYR A 115 3.74 -7.13 -14.89
N GLY A 116 4.63 -6.76 -13.96
CA GLY A 116 5.04 -5.36 -13.80
C GLY A 116 3.86 -4.48 -13.41
N MET A 117 3.76 -3.33 -14.05
CA MET A 117 2.59 -2.44 -13.94
C MET A 117 1.52 -2.71 -15.01
N LYS A 118 1.63 -3.79 -15.78
CA LYS A 118 0.66 -4.09 -16.84
C LYS A 118 -0.56 -4.80 -16.29
N CYS A 119 -1.72 -4.46 -16.83
CA CYS A 119 -2.98 -5.12 -16.53
C CYS A 119 -2.98 -6.55 -17.11
N PRO A 120 -3.17 -7.60 -16.29
CA PRO A 120 -3.17 -8.99 -16.79
C PRO A 120 -4.24 -9.26 -17.84
N GLY A 121 -5.33 -8.50 -17.84
CA GLY A 121 -6.45 -8.72 -18.79
C GLY A 121 -6.35 -7.94 -20.09
N THR A 122 -5.55 -6.85 -20.16
CA THR A 122 -5.49 -5.97 -21.35
C THR A 122 -4.08 -5.62 -21.79
N GLY A 123 -3.04 -5.93 -20.99
CA GLY A 123 -1.67 -5.50 -21.25
C GLY A 123 -1.39 -4.00 -21.05
N VAL A 124 -2.42 -3.18 -20.81
CA VAL A 124 -2.29 -1.72 -20.63
C VAL A 124 -1.55 -1.41 -19.33
N GLU A 125 -0.69 -0.40 -19.35
CA GLU A 125 0.03 0.05 -18.16
C GLU A 125 -0.94 0.66 -17.15
N MET A 126 -0.90 0.15 -15.92
CA MET A 126 -1.76 0.60 -14.82
C MET A 126 -1.11 1.73 -14.03
N THR A 127 -1.94 2.56 -13.39
CA THR A 127 -1.46 3.67 -12.57
C THR A 127 -2.11 3.71 -11.20
N THR A 128 -1.34 4.19 -10.21
CA THR A 128 -1.83 4.55 -8.88
C THR A 128 -2.15 6.04 -8.75
N LYS A 129 -1.96 6.83 -9.81
CA LYS A 129 -2.23 8.28 -9.78
C LYS A 129 -3.71 8.54 -9.52
N LYS A 130 -3.97 9.44 -8.59
CA LYS A 130 -5.33 9.92 -8.30
C LYS A 130 -5.59 11.17 -9.13
N PHE A 131 -6.69 11.16 -9.84
CA PHE A 131 -7.15 12.32 -10.61
C PHE A 131 -8.32 12.97 -9.88
N TYR A 132 -8.40 14.29 -9.93
CA TYR A 132 -9.46 15.06 -9.32
C TYR A 132 -10.09 15.97 -10.37
N ASN A 133 -11.41 16.12 -10.33
CA ASN A 133 -12.09 17.07 -11.19
C ASN A 133 -11.90 18.52 -10.68
N LYS A 134 -12.43 19.50 -11.40
CA LYS A 134 -12.34 20.91 -11.03
C LYS A 134 -12.98 21.25 -9.68
N LYS A 135 -13.87 20.37 -9.16
CA LYS A 135 -14.50 20.49 -7.83
C LYS A 135 -13.71 19.78 -6.73
N GLY A 136 -12.53 19.23 -7.03
CA GLY A 136 -11.72 18.46 -6.08
C GLY A 136 -12.25 17.05 -5.78
N GLU A 137 -13.21 16.55 -6.55
CA GLU A 137 -13.74 15.20 -6.39
C GLU A 137 -12.85 14.19 -7.12
N PHE A 138 -12.63 13.03 -6.50
CA PHE A 138 -11.84 11.96 -7.09
C PHE A 138 -12.50 11.41 -8.35
N LYS A 139 -11.78 11.47 -9.47
CA LYS A 139 -12.19 10.87 -10.75
C LYS A 139 -11.31 9.65 -11.03
N ARG A 140 -11.93 8.50 -11.23
CA ARG A 140 -11.20 7.30 -11.66
C ARG A 140 -10.75 7.46 -13.10
N CYS A 141 -9.52 7.04 -13.37
CA CYS A 141 -8.98 6.89 -14.71
C CYS A 141 -9.09 5.43 -15.16
N ASP A 142 -9.27 5.19 -16.44
CA ASP A 142 -9.38 3.86 -17.05
C ASP A 142 -8.22 2.93 -16.66
N THR A 143 -7.02 3.49 -16.50
CA THR A 143 -5.80 2.77 -16.15
C THR A 143 -5.56 2.65 -14.65
N ASN A 144 -6.41 3.21 -13.78
CA ASN A 144 -6.24 3.05 -12.35
C ASN A 144 -6.28 1.58 -11.94
N ILE A 145 -5.36 1.18 -11.05
CA ILE A 145 -5.38 -0.16 -10.46
C ILE A 145 -6.69 -0.37 -9.71
N SER A 146 -7.35 -1.46 -10.00
CA SER A 146 -8.60 -1.88 -9.37
C SER A 146 -8.47 -3.31 -8.85
N LYS A 147 -9.11 -3.59 -7.74
CA LYS A 147 -9.27 -4.94 -7.19
C LYS A 147 -10.38 -5.65 -7.92
N ASP A 148 -10.07 -6.75 -8.56
CA ASP A 148 -11.02 -7.56 -9.32
C ASP A 148 -11.12 -8.97 -8.72
N ARG A 149 -12.34 -9.47 -8.49
CA ARG A 149 -12.57 -10.85 -8.10
C ARG A 149 -12.68 -11.71 -9.34
N ILE A 150 -11.85 -12.74 -9.46
CA ILE A 150 -11.89 -13.67 -10.60
C ILE A 150 -13.31 -14.25 -10.72
N LEU A 151 -13.87 -14.70 -9.60
CA LEU A 151 -15.25 -15.17 -9.48
C LEU A 151 -16.04 -14.21 -8.58
N ASN A 152 -17.05 -13.55 -9.11
CA ASN A 152 -17.86 -12.57 -8.36
C ASN A 152 -18.65 -13.20 -7.21
N SER A 153 -18.95 -14.50 -7.26
CA SER A 153 -19.61 -15.25 -6.20
C SER A 153 -18.74 -15.53 -4.98
N MET A 154 -17.40 -15.41 -5.12
CA MET A 154 -16.45 -15.63 -4.04
C MET A 154 -16.00 -14.31 -3.42
N GLY A 155 -15.54 -14.35 -2.17
CA GLY A 155 -14.95 -13.22 -1.47
C GLY A 155 -13.55 -12.86 -1.96
N TYR A 156 -12.91 -11.93 -1.25
CA TYR A 156 -11.53 -11.53 -1.51
C TYR A 156 -10.56 -12.50 -0.82
N SER A 157 -9.75 -13.18 -1.62
CA SER A 157 -8.68 -14.08 -1.19
C SER A 157 -7.51 -14.02 -2.16
N ARG A 158 -6.34 -14.54 -1.79
CA ARG A 158 -5.19 -14.63 -2.71
C ARG A 158 -5.52 -15.38 -4.01
N GLN A 159 -6.39 -16.40 -3.95
CA GLN A 159 -6.79 -17.20 -5.10
C GLN A 159 -7.86 -16.53 -5.97
N ASN A 160 -8.64 -15.60 -5.40
CA ASN A 160 -9.77 -14.98 -6.10
C ASN A 160 -9.61 -13.48 -6.36
N LEU A 161 -8.52 -12.87 -5.89
CA LEU A 161 -8.21 -11.47 -6.14
C LEU A 161 -7.11 -11.35 -7.19
N ILE A 162 -7.36 -10.52 -8.20
CA ILE A 162 -6.37 -10.06 -9.15
C ILE A 162 -6.46 -8.54 -9.27
N PHE A 163 -5.34 -7.87 -9.45
CA PHE A 163 -5.32 -6.43 -9.69
C PHE A 163 -5.29 -6.16 -11.19
N THR A 164 -6.29 -5.44 -11.67
CA THR A 164 -6.47 -5.11 -13.09
C THR A 164 -6.65 -3.60 -13.25
N CYS A 165 -6.62 -3.07 -14.47
CA CYS A 165 -7.04 -1.69 -14.69
C CYS A 165 -8.55 -1.54 -14.47
N TRP A 166 -8.96 -0.35 -14.03
CA TRP A 166 -10.37 -0.08 -13.70
C TRP A 166 -11.30 -0.33 -14.90
N LYS A 167 -10.89 0.05 -16.11
CA LYS A 167 -11.67 -0.16 -17.34
C LYS A 167 -11.98 -1.63 -17.57
N TYR A 168 -10.97 -2.52 -17.43
CA TYR A 168 -11.15 -3.96 -17.57
C TYR A 168 -12.10 -4.52 -16.50
N ASN A 169 -11.86 -4.19 -15.22
CA ASN A 169 -12.72 -4.64 -14.14
C ASN A 169 -14.17 -4.17 -14.31
N ASN A 170 -14.36 -2.92 -14.75
CA ASN A 170 -15.69 -2.37 -15.01
C ASN A 170 -16.38 -3.05 -16.20
N ALA A 171 -15.65 -3.31 -17.29
CA ALA A 171 -16.16 -4.02 -18.45
C ALA A 171 -16.51 -5.49 -18.15
N LYS A 172 -15.65 -6.17 -17.37
CA LYS A 172 -15.90 -7.54 -16.92
C LYS A 172 -17.17 -7.63 -16.07
N CYS A 173 -17.41 -6.66 -15.18
CA CYS A 173 -18.61 -6.49 -14.36
C CYS A 173 -19.22 -7.84 -13.88
N SER A 174 -20.30 -8.30 -14.51
CA SER A 174 -21.03 -9.53 -14.19
C SER A 174 -20.72 -10.72 -15.10
N ILE A 175 -19.72 -10.62 -15.98
CA ILE A 175 -19.34 -11.75 -16.85
C ILE A 175 -18.89 -12.93 -15.98
N THR A 176 -19.63 -14.03 -16.08
CA THR A 176 -19.29 -15.30 -15.42
C THR A 176 -18.31 -16.10 -16.29
N PRO A 177 -17.55 -17.06 -15.72
CA PRO A 177 -16.71 -17.95 -16.50
C PRO A 177 -17.49 -18.73 -17.58
N LYS A 178 -18.76 -19.09 -17.31
CA LYS A 178 -19.65 -19.73 -18.28
C LYS A 178 -19.94 -18.80 -19.48
N MET A 179 -20.24 -17.52 -19.21
CA MET A 179 -20.46 -16.52 -20.28
C MET A 179 -19.18 -16.26 -21.08
N ALA A 180 -18.03 -16.16 -20.41
CA ALA A 180 -16.74 -15.97 -21.07
C ALA A 180 -16.41 -17.16 -22.01
N LYS A 181 -16.61 -18.40 -21.55
CA LYS A 181 -16.42 -19.62 -22.37
C LYS A 181 -17.37 -19.65 -23.56
N ALA A 182 -18.64 -19.30 -23.38
CA ALA A 182 -19.61 -19.24 -24.45
C ALA A 182 -19.22 -18.19 -25.50
N PHE A 183 -18.80 -16.99 -25.05
CA PHE A 183 -18.33 -15.93 -25.95
C PHE A 183 -17.07 -16.36 -26.73
N LEU A 184 -16.06 -16.93 -26.06
CA LEU A 184 -14.86 -17.44 -26.72
C LEU A 184 -15.17 -18.53 -27.75
N LYS A 185 -16.15 -19.40 -27.49
CA LYS A 185 -16.61 -20.40 -28.45
C LYS A 185 -17.16 -19.75 -29.71
N ILE A 186 -18.05 -18.77 -29.56
CA ILE A 186 -18.64 -17.99 -30.69
C ILE A 186 -17.54 -17.29 -31.50
N VAL A 187 -16.57 -16.65 -30.82
CA VAL A 187 -15.46 -15.96 -31.48
C VAL A 187 -14.61 -16.95 -32.29
N LYS A 188 -14.24 -18.08 -31.71
CA LYS A 188 -13.47 -19.13 -32.39
C LYS A 188 -14.20 -19.70 -33.59
N GLU A 189 -15.50 -19.96 -33.48
CA GLU A 189 -16.33 -20.47 -34.59
C GLU A 189 -16.44 -19.46 -35.75
N ARG A 190 -16.45 -18.16 -35.44
CA ARG A 190 -16.64 -17.11 -36.46
C ARG A 190 -15.35 -16.62 -37.12
N TYR A 191 -14.28 -16.54 -36.37
CA TYR A 191 -13.05 -15.87 -36.78
C TYR A 191 -11.80 -16.79 -36.77
N GLY A 192 -11.95 -18.06 -36.35
CA GLY A 192 -10.84 -18.99 -36.18
C GLY A 192 -10.03 -18.73 -34.90
N THR A 193 -9.06 -19.61 -34.61
CA THR A 193 -8.21 -19.50 -33.42
C THR A 193 -7.07 -18.51 -33.59
N ASP A 194 -6.67 -18.20 -34.82
CA ASP A 194 -5.44 -17.46 -35.13
C ASP A 194 -5.63 -15.92 -35.08
N ASN A 195 -6.87 -15.46 -34.90
CA ASN A 195 -7.22 -14.03 -34.82
C ASN A 195 -7.59 -13.59 -33.38
N ILE A 196 -7.22 -14.36 -32.36
CA ILE A 196 -7.49 -14.04 -30.96
C ILE A 196 -6.15 -13.72 -30.26
N GLU A 197 -5.50 -12.63 -30.68
CA GLU A 197 -4.41 -12.00 -29.95
C GLU A 197 -4.92 -10.91 -28.99
#